data_0b8d828ebcb5711d0af55262bcd6df00
#
_entry.id   0b8d828ebcb5711d0af55262bcd6df00
#
_cell.length_a   1.000
_cell.length_b   1.000
_cell.length_c   1.000
_cell.angle_alpha   90.00
_cell.angle_beta   90.00
_cell.angle_gamma   90.00
#
_symmetry.space_group_name_H-M   'P 1'
#
loop_
_entity.id
_entity.type
_entity.pdbx_description
1 polymer ?
#
loop_
_entity_poly.entity_id
_entity_poly.type
_entity_poly.pdbx_seq_one_letter_code
_entity_poly.pdbx_strand_id
1 'polypeptide(L)'
;LTPSTLKKIPALLKEGVKSPKEGDVRQVNYAWSETEPSTGGGELPETIDKISDALAEAGDYKVQGTVIATYARGFLLSDDSGQILVYLNVKPNYTVGDIVTVEGTTSKYANVMQFGNTSVVTRSGRADSFSYPEPKEYTGAQLDAYVGKVDGFHYAKIVGELIIDGDYI
;
A
#
# COMPACT_ATOMS: atom_id res chain seq x y z
N LEU A 1 -22.60 -5.03 27.54
CA LEU A 1 -22.21 -3.69 27.94
C LEU A 1 -21.49 -3.77 29.28
N THR A 2 -20.24 -3.32 29.31
CA THR A 2 -19.48 -3.25 30.58
C THR A 2 -19.96 -2.07 31.43
N PRO A 3 -19.81 -2.11 32.77
CA PRO A 3 -20.20 -1.00 33.64
C PRO A 3 -19.51 0.34 33.28
N SER A 4 -18.35 0.30 32.69
CA SER A 4 -17.62 1.50 32.23
C SER A 4 -18.27 2.15 30.98
N THR A 5 -18.80 1.34 30.07
CA THR A 5 -19.52 1.79 28.87
C THR A 5 -20.85 2.42 29.23
N LEU A 6 -21.58 1.82 30.18
CA LEU A 6 -22.85 2.37 30.65
C LEU A 6 -22.74 3.74 31.29
N LYS A 7 -21.59 4.06 31.92
CA LYS A 7 -21.33 5.38 32.52
C LYS A 7 -21.10 6.50 31.49
N LYS A 8 -20.70 6.16 30.26
CA LYS A 8 -20.45 7.13 29.19
C LYS A 8 -21.72 7.51 28.40
N ILE A 9 -22.74 6.64 28.40
CA ILE A 9 -24.00 6.86 27.67
C ILE A 9 -24.71 8.17 28.07
N PRO A 10 -24.84 8.52 29.36
CA PRO A 10 -25.51 9.77 29.74
C PRO A 10 -24.80 11.03 29.20
N ALA A 11 -23.49 11.03 29.10
CA ALA A 11 -22.72 12.16 28.58
C ALA A 11 -22.94 12.34 27.06
N LEU A 12 -22.93 11.26 26.31
CA LEU A 12 -23.19 11.27 24.86
C LEU A 12 -24.63 11.67 24.54
N LEU A 13 -25.61 11.20 25.33
CA LEU A 13 -27.01 11.60 25.17
C LEU A 13 -27.22 13.08 25.48
N LYS A 14 -26.48 13.64 26.44
CA LYS A 14 -26.58 15.05 26.82
C LYS A 14 -26.06 15.98 25.72
N GLU A 15 -25.08 15.53 24.94
CA GLU A 15 -24.55 16.27 23.79
C GLU A 15 -25.49 16.20 22.57
N GLY A 16 -26.12 15.04 22.33
CA GLY A 16 -27.00 14.79 21.18
C GLY A 16 -28.45 15.25 21.36
N VAL A 17 -28.95 15.40 22.59
CA VAL A 17 -30.34 15.78 22.86
C VAL A 17 -30.38 17.17 23.45
N LYS A 18 -30.73 18.14 22.63
CA LYS A 18 -30.91 19.53 23.06
C LYS A 18 -32.28 19.68 23.75
N SER A 19 -32.28 20.22 24.97
CA SER A 19 -33.46 20.53 25.75
C SER A 19 -34.43 19.36 25.99
N PRO A 20 -33.97 18.26 26.65
CA PRO A 20 -34.84 17.13 26.97
C PRO A 20 -35.91 17.55 27.98
N LYS A 21 -37.13 17.02 27.80
CA LYS A 21 -38.25 17.20 28.74
C LYS A 21 -38.55 15.89 29.44
N GLU A 22 -39.11 15.96 30.65
CA GLU A 22 -39.56 14.78 31.36
C GLU A 22 -40.61 14.02 30.53
N GLY A 23 -40.40 12.72 30.33
CA GLY A 23 -41.25 11.86 29.50
C GLY A 23 -40.82 11.74 28.03
N ASP A 24 -39.81 12.48 27.58
CA ASP A 24 -39.27 12.31 26.23
C ASP A 24 -38.64 10.92 26.04
N VAL A 25 -39.07 10.21 25.02
CA VAL A 25 -38.50 8.91 24.61
C VAL A 25 -37.75 9.10 23.29
N ARG A 26 -36.52 8.70 23.26
CA ARG A 26 -35.66 8.77 22.05
C ARG A 26 -35.09 7.41 21.72
N GLN A 27 -35.13 7.04 20.46
CA GLN A 27 -34.43 5.87 19.97
C GLN A 27 -32.99 6.25 19.66
N VAL A 28 -32.05 5.51 20.24
CA VAL A 28 -30.63 5.67 19.99
C VAL A 28 -30.14 4.43 19.23
N ASN A 29 -29.70 4.62 18.00
CA ASN A 29 -29.01 3.58 17.23
C ASN A 29 -27.53 3.68 17.50
N TYR A 30 -26.91 2.61 17.93
CA TYR A 30 -25.46 2.55 18.15
C TYR A 30 -24.87 1.30 17.51
N ALA A 31 -23.66 1.45 17.01
CA ALA A 31 -22.87 0.29 16.58
C ALA A 31 -22.24 -0.36 17.81
N TRP A 32 -22.43 -1.66 17.97
CA TRP A 32 -21.83 -2.43 19.04
C TRP A 32 -20.56 -3.13 18.54
N SER A 33 -19.50 -3.12 19.35
CA SER A 33 -18.26 -3.83 19.11
C SER A 33 -17.87 -4.62 20.34
N GLU A 34 -17.36 -5.85 20.17
CA GLU A 34 -16.84 -6.67 21.27
C GLU A 34 -15.54 -6.12 21.85
N THR A 35 -14.82 -5.33 21.10
CA THR A 35 -13.61 -4.63 21.55
C THR A 35 -13.93 -3.21 21.93
N GLU A 36 -13.36 -2.71 23.04
CA GLU A 36 -13.49 -1.29 23.39
C GLU A 36 -12.95 -0.45 22.21
N PRO A 37 -13.74 0.50 21.69
CA PRO A 37 -13.18 1.47 20.76
C PRO A 37 -12.06 2.22 21.47
N SER A 38 -10.86 2.24 20.88
CA SER A 38 -9.78 3.06 21.40
C SER A 38 -10.26 4.51 21.45
N THR A 39 -10.07 5.18 22.59
CA THR A 39 -10.41 6.60 22.79
C THR A 39 -9.42 7.55 22.10
N GLY A 40 -8.82 7.13 21.00
CA GLY A 40 -8.18 8.00 20.02
C GLY A 40 -9.26 8.59 19.13
N GLY A 41 -9.32 9.89 18.97
CA GLY A 41 -10.29 10.59 18.12
C GLY A 41 -10.44 9.84 16.80
N GLY A 42 -11.69 9.75 16.32
CA GLY A 42 -12.03 8.90 15.16
C GLY A 42 -11.05 9.13 14.05
N GLU A 43 -10.14 8.19 13.91
CA GLU A 43 -9.30 8.11 12.73
C GLU A 43 -10.27 7.89 11.58
N LEU A 44 -10.35 8.86 10.71
CA LEU A 44 -11.00 8.69 9.41
C LEU A 44 -10.47 7.39 8.83
N PRO A 45 -11.29 6.57 8.15
CA PRO A 45 -10.79 5.36 7.54
C PRO A 45 -9.53 5.74 6.76
N GLU A 46 -8.43 5.09 7.10
CA GLU A 46 -7.12 5.39 6.57
C GLU A 46 -7.20 5.27 5.04
N THR A 47 -7.12 6.39 4.36
CA THR A 47 -7.19 6.40 2.90
C THR A 47 -5.94 5.72 2.36
N ILE A 48 -6.15 4.67 1.59
CA ILE A 48 -5.11 4.03 0.80
C ILE A 48 -5.06 4.75 -0.54
N ASP A 49 -3.91 5.33 -0.86
CA ASP A 49 -3.66 6.00 -2.12
C ASP A 49 -3.47 4.97 -3.25
N LYS A 50 -3.66 5.39 -4.49
CA LYS A 50 -3.34 4.56 -5.65
C LYS A 50 -1.85 4.66 -5.97
N ILE A 51 -1.27 3.56 -6.46
CA ILE A 51 0.11 3.58 -6.95
C ILE A 51 0.26 4.58 -8.10
N SER A 52 -0.76 4.75 -8.95
CA SER A 52 -0.75 5.77 -10.02
C SER A 52 -0.51 7.19 -9.51
N ASP A 53 -1.04 7.53 -8.34
CA ASP A 53 -0.89 8.86 -7.74
C ASP A 53 0.55 9.05 -7.22
N ALA A 54 1.08 8.02 -6.55
CA ALA A 54 2.48 7.98 -6.09
C ALA A 54 3.51 7.96 -7.24
N LEU A 55 3.12 7.53 -8.44
CA LEU A 55 3.94 7.59 -9.66
C LEU A 55 3.88 8.95 -10.35
N ALA A 56 2.77 9.67 -10.23
CA ALA A 56 2.55 10.95 -10.90
C ALA A 56 3.39 12.07 -10.30
N GLU A 57 3.48 12.14 -8.98
CA GLU A 57 4.17 13.19 -8.25
C GLU A 57 4.95 12.62 -7.05
N ALA A 58 6.08 13.24 -6.71
CA ALA A 58 6.82 12.90 -5.51
C ALA A 58 6.11 13.47 -4.28
N GLY A 59 5.94 12.65 -3.24
CA GLY A 59 5.20 13.04 -2.03
C GLY A 59 5.13 11.93 -1.02
N ASP A 60 4.35 12.15 0.03
CA ASP A 60 4.07 11.14 1.05
C ASP A 60 2.78 10.39 0.67
N TYR A 61 2.89 9.07 0.61
CA TYR A 61 1.78 8.20 0.21
C TYR A 61 1.68 6.99 1.12
N LYS A 62 0.45 6.48 1.20
CA LYS A 62 0.16 5.19 1.80
C LYS A 62 -0.55 4.33 0.76
N VAL A 63 0.15 3.36 0.21
CA VAL A 63 -0.37 2.47 -0.83
C VAL A 63 -0.46 1.03 -0.34
N GLN A 64 -1.39 0.27 -0.90
CA GLN A 64 -1.47 -1.16 -0.66
C GLN A 64 -1.45 -1.90 -2.00
N GLY A 65 -0.74 -3.01 -2.06
CA GLY A 65 -0.66 -3.81 -3.29
C GLY A 65 -0.08 -5.19 -3.04
N THR A 66 0.08 -5.93 -4.12
CA THR A 66 0.70 -7.26 -4.14
C THR A 66 2.16 -7.16 -4.53
N VAL A 67 3.03 -7.84 -3.79
CA VAL A 67 4.44 -8.01 -4.15
C VAL A 67 4.52 -8.90 -5.39
N ILE A 68 5.04 -8.36 -6.50
CA ILE A 68 5.12 -9.07 -7.79
C ILE A 68 6.54 -9.51 -8.16
N ALA A 69 7.56 -8.89 -7.57
CA ALA A 69 8.95 -9.28 -7.73
C ALA A 69 9.76 -8.86 -6.50
N THR A 70 10.85 -9.59 -6.21
CA THR A 70 11.78 -9.23 -5.14
C THR A 70 13.21 -9.20 -5.68
N TYR A 71 14.04 -8.35 -5.10
CA TYR A 71 15.47 -8.30 -5.38
C TYR A 71 16.28 -8.03 -4.10
N ALA A 72 17.59 -7.96 -4.19
CA ALA A 72 18.49 -7.89 -3.03
C ALA A 72 18.23 -6.67 -2.09
N ARG A 73 17.60 -5.61 -2.58
CA ARG A 73 17.42 -4.35 -1.82
C ARG A 73 15.99 -3.84 -1.76
N GLY A 74 15.00 -4.68 -2.11
CA GLY A 74 13.61 -4.26 -2.12
C GLY A 74 12.71 -5.17 -2.94
N PHE A 75 11.58 -4.63 -3.37
CA PHE A 75 10.57 -5.37 -4.13
C PHE A 75 9.76 -4.44 -5.03
N LEU A 76 9.08 -5.02 -6.00
CA LEU A 76 8.11 -4.35 -6.86
C LEU A 76 6.71 -4.61 -6.33
N LEU A 77 5.97 -3.54 -6.08
CA LEU A 77 4.60 -3.54 -5.61
C LEU A 77 3.65 -3.20 -6.76
N SER A 78 2.53 -3.88 -6.84
CA SER A 78 1.50 -3.66 -7.87
C SER A 78 0.11 -3.58 -7.26
N ASP A 79 -0.68 -2.64 -7.75
CA ASP A 79 -2.14 -2.59 -7.62
C ASP A 79 -2.80 -2.51 -9.00
N ASP A 80 -4.11 -2.27 -9.05
CA ASP A 80 -4.86 -2.14 -10.32
C ASP A 80 -4.48 -0.86 -11.10
N SER A 81 -3.78 0.08 -10.47
CA SER A 81 -3.45 1.39 -11.04
C SER A 81 -2.02 1.49 -11.56
N GLY A 82 -1.11 0.63 -11.09
CA GLY A 82 0.28 0.69 -11.51
C GLY A 82 1.24 -0.24 -10.76
N GLN A 83 2.53 -0.02 -11.00
CA GLN A 83 3.62 -0.75 -10.36
C GLN A 83 4.69 0.23 -9.88
N ILE A 84 5.15 0.07 -8.64
CA ILE A 84 6.14 0.95 -8.03
C ILE A 84 7.22 0.16 -7.29
N LEU A 85 8.46 0.62 -7.39
CA LEU A 85 9.57 0.05 -6.65
C LEU A 85 9.55 0.53 -5.20
N VAL A 86 9.73 -0.41 -4.28
CA VAL A 86 9.97 -0.14 -2.86
C VAL A 86 11.42 -0.50 -2.55
N TYR A 87 12.24 0.53 -2.40
CA TYR A 87 13.66 0.40 -2.10
C TYR A 87 13.87 0.38 -0.59
N LEU A 88 14.36 -0.73 -0.04
CA LEU A 88 14.57 -0.91 1.39
C LEU A 88 16.06 -0.84 1.80
N ASN A 89 16.97 -0.92 0.83
CA ASN A 89 18.42 -1.06 1.04
C ASN A 89 18.84 -2.33 1.83
N VAL A 90 17.92 -3.24 2.03
CA VAL A 90 18.12 -4.56 2.65
C VAL A 90 17.29 -5.59 1.92
N LYS A 91 17.68 -6.87 2.02
CA LYS A 91 16.89 -7.97 1.46
C LYS A 91 15.50 -7.99 2.12
N PRO A 92 14.42 -7.93 1.32
CA PRO A 92 13.07 -7.92 1.87
C PRO A 92 12.71 -9.26 2.51
N ASN A 93 11.93 -9.20 3.60
CA ASN A 93 11.30 -10.37 4.21
C ASN A 93 9.87 -10.55 3.67
N TYR A 94 9.69 -10.30 2.38
CA TYR A 94 8.44 -10.45 1.64
C TYR A 94 8.67 -11.34 0.43
N THR A 95 7.62 -12.02 0.00
CA THR A 95 7.65 -12.93 -1.16
C THR A 95 6.56 -12.54 -2.15
N VAL A 96 6.74 -12.97 -3.41
CA VAL A 96 5.71 -12.77 -4.45
C VAL A 96 4.37 -13.33 -3.99
N GLY A 97 3.31 -12.52 -4.16
CA GLY A 97 1.96 -12.82 -3.70
C GLY A 97 1.63 -12.28 -2.30
N ASP A 98 2.59 -11.78 -1.52
CA ASP A 98 2.27 -11.09 -0.28
C ASP A 98 1.55 -9.76 -0.58
N ILE A 99 0.51 -9.46 0.18
CA ILE A 99 -0.16 -8.16 0.15
C ILE A 99 0.46 -7.31 1.26
N VAL A 100 0.96 -6.14 0.89
CA VAL A 100 1.61 -5.23 1.83
C VAL A 100 1.08 -3.81 1.69
N THR A 101 1.06 -3.10 2.80
CA THR A 101 0.87 -1.65 2.85
C THR A 101 2.22 -0.98 3.00
N VAL A 102 2.49 0.01 2.17
CA VAL A 102 3.71 0.81 2.18
C VAL A 102 3.34 2.26 2.48
N GLU A 103 3.93 2.82 3.51
CA GLU A 103 3.76 4.22 3.90
C GLU A 103 5.13 4.90 3.89
N GLY A 104 5.25 6.00 3.15
CA GLY A 104 6.52 6.72 3.04
C GLY A 104 6.54 7.74 1.92
N THR A 105 7.71 8.32 1.75
CA THR A 105 7.95 9.36 0.74
C THR A 105 8.47 8.75 -0.55
N THR A 106 7.88 9.15 -1.67
CA THR A 106 8.35 8.79 -3.00
C THR A 106 9.30 9.83 -3.57
N SER A 107 10.25 9.39 -4.36
CA SER A 107 11.19 10.24 -5.09
C SER A 107 11.64 9.59 -6.38
N LYS A 108 12.14 10.39 -7.33
CA LYS A 108 12.72 9.86 -8.58
C LYS A 108 14.16 9.42 -8.37
N TYR A 109 14.45 8.19 -8.78
CA TYR A 109 15.80 7.68 -8.94
C TYR A 109 15.96 7.10 -10.36
N ALA A 110 16.99 7.53 -11.08
CA ALA A 110 17.22 7.14 -12.49
C ALA A 110 15.94 7.25 -13.37
N ASN A 111 15.21 8.35 -13.24
CA ASN A 111 13.94 8.67 -13.91
C ASN A 111 12.72 7.82 -13.51
N VAL A 112 12.87 6.87 -12.61
CA VAL A 112 11.77 6.04 -12.11
C VAL A 112 11.36 6.49 -10.71
N MET A 113 10.05 6.64 -10.49
CA MET A 113 9.52 6.93 -9.16
C MET A 113 9.60 5.70 -8.27
N GLN A 114 10.03 5.87 -7.03
CA GLN A 114 10.14 4.79 -6.05
C GLN A 114 9.90 5.28 -4.63
N PHE A 115 9.50 4.37 -3.74
CA PHE A 115 9.57 4.58 -2.30
C PHE A 115 11.01 4.44 -1.82
N GLY A 116 11.41 5.30 -0.87
CA GLY A 116 12.73 5.28 -0.25
C GLY A 116 12.86 4.26 0.90
N ASN A 117 14.08 4.06 1.37
CA ASN A 117 14.42 3.10 2.43
C ASN A 117 13.94 3.48 3.85
N THR A 118 13.34 4.64 4.00
CA THR A 118 12.68 5.08 5.25
C THR A 118 11.21 4.69 5.30
N SER A 119 10.67 4.11 4.23
CA SER A 119 9.27 3.69 4.17
C SER A 119 8.98 2.56 5.14
N VAL A 120 7.81 2.63 5.78
CA VAL A 120 7.29 1.57 6.65
C VAL A 120 6.48 0.60 5.79
N VAL A 121 6.81 -0.68 5.91
CA VAL A 121 6.11 -1.74 5.17
C VAL A 121 5.46 -2.70 6.15
N THR A 122 4.16 -2.91 6.00
CA THR A 122 3.38 -3.81 6.85
C THR A 122 2.71 -4.87 5.98
N ARG A 123 2.88 -6.16 6.36
CA ARG A 123 2.17 -7.25 5.69
C ARG A 123 0.69 -7.20 6.09
N SER A 124 -0.19 -7.08 5.08
CA SER A 124 -1.64 -7.02 5.26
C SER A 124 -2.31 -8.36 4.95
N GLY A 125 -1.62 -9.24 4.20
CA GLY A 125 -2.16 -10.55 3.84
C GLY A 125 -1.34 -11.25 2.77
N ARG A 126 -2.00 -12.19 2.07
CA ARG A 126 -1.46 -12.89 0.91
C ARG A 126 -2.58 -13.09 -0.11
N ALA A 127 -2.25 -12.91 -1.39
CA ALA A 127 -3.17 -13.19 -2.47
C ALA A 127 -3.42 -14.70 -2.59
N ASP A 128 -4.68 -15.10 -2.77
CA ASP A 128 -5.07 -16.51 -2.95
C ASP A 128 -4.51 -17.06 -4.27
N SER A 129 -4.40 -16.21 -5.28
CA SER A 129 -3.78 -16.52 -6.57
C SER A 129 -3.07 -15.29 -7.10
N PHE A 130 -1.95 -15.50 -7.77
CA PHE A 130 -1.21 -14.46 -8.46
C PHE A 130 -0.77 -14.99 -9.82
N SER A 131 -1.05 -14.23 -10.88
CA SER A 131 -0.55 -14.50 -12.23
C SER A 131 0.14 -13.26 -12.78
N TYR A 132 1.29 -13.46 -13.41
CA TYR A 132 1.92 -12.37 -14.15
C TYR A 132 1.13 -12.05 -15.42
N PRO A 133 1.13 -10.78 -15.88
CA PRO A 133 0.63 -10.44 -17.20
C PRO A 133 1.45 -11.15 -18.27
N GLU A 134 0.90 -11.30 -19.46
CA GLU A 134 1.65 -11.82 -20.61
C GLU A 134 2.85 -10.91 -20.91
N PRO A 135 4.07 -11.45 -21.00
CA PRO A 135 5.25 -10.66 -21.25
C PRO A 135 5.26 -10.14 -22.69
N LYS A 136 5.51 -8.86 -22.84
CA LYS A 136 5.72 -8.26 -24.15
C LYS A 136 7.09 -8.66 -24.71
N GLU A 137 7.13 -9.19 -25.93
CA GLU A 137 8.41 -9.46 -26.61
C GLU A 137 9.08 -8.15 -26.98
N TYR A 138 10.35 -8.03 -26.63
CA TYR A 138 11.23 -6.90 -26.97
C TYR A 138 12.25 -7.33 -28.00
N THR A 139 12.33 -6.58 -29.10
CA THR A 139 13.47 -6.66 -30.02
C THR A 139 14.69 -5.98 -29.40
N GLY A 140 15.89 -6.27 -29.91
CA GLY A 140 17.11 -5.60 -29.46
C GLY A 140 17.00 -4.07 -29.53
N ALA A 141 16.48 -3.50 -30.63
CA ALA A 141 16.29 -2.06 -30.77
C ALA A 141 15.29 -1.48 -29.73
N GLN A 142 14.25 -2.21 -29.36
CA GLN A 142 13.32 -1.78 -28.31
C GLN A 142 13.96 -1.85 -26.92
N LEU A 143 14.80 -2.85 -26.67
CA LEU A 143 15.56 -2.95 -25.45
C LEU A 143 16.58 -1.80 -25.33
N ASP A 144 17.31 -1.49 -26.40
CA ASP A 144 18.24 -0.36 -26.44
C ASP A 144 17.54 0.98 -26.19
N ALA A 145 16.36 1.17 -26.80
CA ALA A 145 15.55 2.36 -26.57
C ALA A 145 15.08 2.48 -25.11
N TYR A 146 14.67 1.38 -24.49
CA TYR A 146 14.28 1.34 -23.08
C TYR A 146 15.47 1.63 -22.16
N VAL A 147 16.62 1.01 -22.38
CA VAL A 147 17.85 1.26 -21.60
C VAL A 147 18.31 2.71 -21.74
N GLY A 148 18.18 3.29 -22.92
CA GLY A 148 18.50 4.71 -23.17
C GLY A 148 17.54 5.69 -22.47
N LYS A 149 16.30 5.27 -22.21
CA LYS A 149 15.29 6.09 -21.55
C LYS A 149 14.34 5.19 -20.75
N VAL A 150 14.74 4.86 -19.55
CA VAL A 150 13.88 4.09 -18.62
C VAL A 150 12.62 4.90 -18.28
N ASP A 151 11.45 4.34 -18.51
CA ASP A 151 10.14 4.97 -18.34
C ASP A 151 9.21 4.21 -17.36
N GLY A 152 9.74 3.22 -16.66
CA GLY A 152 8.99 2.43 -15.68
C GLY A 152 9.41 0.96 -15.66
N PHE A 153 8.58 0.10 -15.07
CA PHE A 153 8.80 -1.33 -15.01
C PHE A 153 7.99 -2.04 -16.09
N HIS A 154 8.66 -2.88 -16.87
CA HIS A 154 8.05 -3.61 -17.97
C HIS A 154 8.21 -5.13 -17.74
N TYR A 155 7.11 -5.86 -17.86
CA TYR A 155 7.15 -7.31 -17.91
C TYR A 155 7.44 -7.74 -19.35
N ALA A 156 8.67 -8.17 -19.61
CA ALA A 156 9.17 -8.38 -20.95
C ALA A 156 9.76 -9.77 -21.14
N LYS A 157 9.62 -10.30 -22.35
CA LYS A 157 10.35 -11.46 -22.84
C LYS A 157 11.47 -10.96 -23.77
N ILE A 158 12.70 -11.28 -23.40
CA ILE A 158 13.90 -10.99 -24.20
C ILE A 158 14.58 -12.31 -24.59
N VAL A 159 15.15 -12.33 -25.78
CA VAL A 159 15.97 -13.46 -26.27
C VAL A 159 17.37 -12.94 -26.50
N GLY A 160 18.35 -13.60 -25.87
CA GLY A 160 19.75 -13.20 -25.97
C GLY A 160 20.68 -14.26 -25.39
N GLU A 161 21.96 -14.00 -25.46
CA GLU A 161 22.98 -14.80 -24.82
C GLU A 161 23.18 -14.34 -23.39
N LEU A 162 23.13 -15.27 -22.41
CA LEU A 162 23.44 -14.97 -21.02
C LEU A 162 24.96 -15.04 -20.83
N ILE A 163 25.57 -13.90 -20.54
CA ILE A 163 26.99 -13.80 -20.18
C ILE A 163 27.06 -13.58 -18.67
N ILE A 164 27.76 -14.48 -17.99
CA ILE A 164 28.04 -14.36 -16.54
C ILE A 164 29.48 -13.86 -16.41
N ASP A 165 29.66 -12.66 -15.86
CA ASP A 165 30.97 -12.05 -15.60
C ASP A 165 31.13 -11.84 -14.09
N GLY A 166 31.83 -12.75 -13.45
CA GLY A 166 32.00 -12.78 -12.00
C GLY A 166 30.69 -13.00 -11.24
N ASP A 167 30.38 -12.12 -10.30
CA ASP A 167 29.16 -12.16 -9.49
C ASP A 167 27.96 -11.41 -10.12
N TYR A 168 28.13 -10.89 -11.33
CA TYR A 168 27.11 -10.13 -12.07
C TYR A 168 26.49 -10.98 -13.18
N ILE A 169 25.17 -10.99 -13.25
CA ILE A 169 24.36 -11.62 -14.31
C ILE A 169 23.75 -10.52 -15.15
#